data_88774c3d85636806a5381bf331659339
#
_entry.id   88774c3d85636806a5381bf331659339
#
_cell.length_a   1.000
_cell.length_b   1.000
_cell.length_c   1.000
_cell.angle_alpha   90.00
_cell.angle_beta   90.00
_cell.angle_gamma   90.00
#
_symmetry.space_group_name_H-M   'P 1'
#
loop_
_entity.id
_entity.type
_entity.pdbx_description
1 polymer ?
#
loop_
_entity_poly.entity_id
_entity_poly.type
_entity_poly.pdbx_seq_one_letter_code
_entity_poly.pdbx_strand_id
1 'polypeptide(L)'
;MTSGIVTLSSSRAVVNIDLASGGRIASFTIDGDELLHTESTDGDPMSWGCYTMVPFAGRVRDGVLSHAGREHRLRLNMAPHSIHGTVFDQQWEHEGGNRFVCDLGSEWPWPGYAVQVVDVGEEALTLRLEVHAHGEGFPASIGWHPWFRTRLRSGEQLSLDASVGRQVLRDTTGMPTGEWTDPLPRPWDDCFTDVDWPITLDWAGRRRLRIQSDCSYVVIYDERAHAWCVEPQTAPPDAVNSGADLVSPDNPLVATTTWAW
;
A
#
# COMPACT_ATOMS: atom_id res chain seq x y z
N MET A 1 21.46 18.67 7.86
CA MET A 1 20.58 17.68 7.22
C MET A 1 19.22 17.85 7.89
N THR A 2 18.24 18.40 7.19
CA THR A 2 16.86 18.48 7.69
C THR A 2 16.38 17.05 7.96
N SER A 3 15.77 16.82 9.11
CA SER A 3 15.14 15.52 9.42
C SER A 3 14.18 15.20 8.26
N GLY A 4 14.32 14.04 7.64
CA GLY A 4 13.45 13.62 6.53
C GLY A 4 12.00 13.34 6.94
N ILE A 5 11.59 13.76 8.15
CA ILE A 5 10.23 13.55 8.71
C ILE A 5 9.41 14.82 8.56
N VAL A 6 8.23 14.69 7.96
CA VAL A 6 7.16 15.71 7.93
C VAL A 6 6.04 15.26 8.84
N THR A 7 5.59 16.14 9.74
CA THR A 7 4.49 15.87 10.65
C THR A 7 3.25 16.63 10.22
N LEU A 8 2.15 15.91 10.02
CA LEU A 8 0.80 16.47 9.80
C LEU A 8 -0.08 16.09 11.00
N SER A 9 -0.99 16.97 11.41
CA SER A 9 -1.81 16.71 12.59
C SER A 9 -3.15 17.44 12.57
N SER A 10 -4.11 16.85 13.29
CA SER A 10 -5.34 17.49 13.77
C SER A 10 -5.28 17.60 15.30
N SER A 11 -6.39 17.93 15.94
CA SER A 11 -6.46 17.93 17.42
C SER A 11 -6.37 16.53 18.03
N ARG A 12 -6.68 15.48 17.26
CA ARG A 12 -6.76 14.09 17.73
C ARG A 12 -5.73 13.16 17.11
N ALA A 13 -5.29 13.44 15.88
CA ALA A 13 -4.42 12.55 15.14
C ALA A 13 -3.10 13.21 14.78
N VAL A 14 -2.02 12.42 14.80
CA VAL A 14 -0.69 12.83 14.31
C VAL A 14 -0.17 11.78 13.35
N VAL A 15 0.30 12.24 12.18
CA VAL A 15 0.90 11.42 11.14
C VAL A 15 2.31 11.91 10.88
N ASN A 16 3.30 11.03 10.98
CA ASN A 16 4.68 11.30 10.62
C ASN A 16 5.02 10.62 9.31
N ILE A 17 5.52 11.38 8.34
CA ILE A 17 5.89 10.88 7.02
C ILE A 17 7.40 10.92 6.90
N ASP A 18 8.01 9.76 6.64
CA ASP A 18 9.46 9.63 6.45
C ASP A 18 9.78 9.70 4.94
N LEU A 19 10.31 10.85 4.55
CA LEU A 19 10.68 11.12 3.16
C LEU A 19 11.85 10.25 2.68
N ALA A 20 12.79 9.94 3.57
CA ALA A 20 13.97 9.15 3.24
C ALA A 20 13.68 7.65 3.10
N SER A 21 12.56 7.20 3.65
CA SER A 21 12.15 5.80 3.68
C SER A 21 10.91 5.56 2.82
N GLY A 22 10.86 6.06 1.59
CA GLY A 22 9.77 5.80 0.65
C GLY A 22 8.53 6.68 0.86
N GLY A 23 8.66 7.87 1.49
CA GLY A 23 7.51 8.74 1.74
C GLY A 23 6.41 8.09 2.58
N ARG A 24 6.77 7.03 3.33
CA ARG A 24 5.80 6.25 4.12
C ARG A 24 5.25 7.01 5.30
N ILE A 25 4.05 6.67 5.69
CA ILE A 25 3.54 7.01 7.02
C ILE A 25 4.31 6.14 8.01
N ALA A 26 5.29 6.74 8.70
CA ALA A 26 6.15 6.06 9.65
C ALA A 26 5.47 5.85 11.01
N SER A 27 4.49 6.71 11.33
CA SER A 27 3.72 6.66 12.58
C SER A 27 2.34 7.29 12.35
N PHE A 28 1.32 6.68 12.92
CA PHE A 28 -0.05 7.18 12.93
C PHE A 28 -0.67 7.00 14.32
N THR A 29 -0.85 8.10 15.02
CA THR A 29 -1.45 8.09 16.36
C THR A 29 -2.81 8.76 16.36
N ILE A 30 -3.73 8.20 17.15
CA ILE A 30 -5.04 8.78 17.46
C ILE A 30 -5.16 8.91 18.99
N ASP A 31 -5.36 10.13 19.49
CA ASP A 31 -5.41 10.45 20.92
C ASP A 31 -4.25 9.81 21.72
N GLY A 32 -3.06 9.77 21.10
CA GLY A 32 -1.82 9.24 21.67
C GLY A 32 -1.60 7.73 21.52
N ASP A 33 -2.56 6.96 21.00
CA ASP A 33 -2.38 5.55 20.71
C ASP A 33 -1.77 5.37 19.33
N GLU A 34 -0.59 4.75 19.24
CA GLU A 34 0.08 4.39 17.96
C GLU A 34 -0.57 3.14 17.36
N LEU A 35 -1.06 3.27 16.14
CA LEU A 35 -1.76 2.19 15.43
C LEU A 35 -0.88 1.41 14.47
N LEU A 36 0.23 1.98 14.00
CA LEU A 36 1.14 1.30 13.08
C LEU A 36 2.31 0.64 13.82
N HIS A 37 2.84 -0.41 13.21
CA HIS A 37 4.14 -0.97 13.55
C HIS A 37 5.22 -0.04 13.00
N THR A 38 6.00 0.59 13.86
CA THR A 38 6.89 1.71 13.53
C THR A 38 8.36 1.32 13.41
N GLU A 39 8.69 0.04 13.57
CA GLU A 39 10.06 -0.46 13.57
C GLU A 39 10.24 -1.47 12.44
N SER A 40 11.31 -1.31 11.65
CA SER A 40 11.63 -2.31 10.64
C SER A 40 12.09 -3.62 11.29
N THR A 41 11.63 -4.74 10.76
CA THR A 41 12.13 -6.05 11.15
C THR A 41 13.42 -6.32 10.38
N ASP A 42 14.52 -6.48 11.10
CA ASP A 42 15.86 -6.78 10.53
C ASP A 42 16.32 -5.79 9.44
N GLY A 43 15.84 -4.55 9.50
CA GLY A 43 16.16 -3.52 8.50
C GLY A 43 15.40 -3.65 7.19
N ASP A 44 14.41 -4.54 7.11
CA ASP A 44 13.56 -4.71 5.93
C ASP A 44 12.66 -3.48 5.72
N PRO A 45 12.81 -2.74 4.61
CA PRO A 45 12.00 -1.57 4.32
C PRO A 45 10.52 -1.90 4.07
N MET A 46 10.17 -3.17 3.85
CA MET A 46 8.79 -3.60 3.59
C MET A 46 8.04 -4.06 4.85
N SER A 47 8.64 -3.99 6.05
CA SER A 47 8.09 -4.61 7.26
C SER A 47 7.45 -3.65 8.27
N TRP A 48 7.26 -2.35 7.93
CA TRP A 48 6.82 -1.36 8.90
C TRP A 48 6.14 -0.13 8.26
N GLY A 49 5.41 0.62 9.09
CA GLY A 49 4.71 1.84 8.68
C GLY A 49 3.56 1.58 7.72
N CYS A 50 3.27 2.55 6.86
CA CYS A 50 2.40 2.40 5.71
C CYS A 50 3.12 3.00 4.50
N TYR A 51 3.64 2.16 3.62
CA TYR A 51 4.29 2.61 2.39
C TYR A 51 3.37 2.49 1.18
N THR A 52 3.69 3.25 0.14
CA THR A 52 2.97 3.22 -1.13
C THR A 52 3.55 2.16 -2.05
N MET A 53 2.69 1.45 -2.75
CA MET A 53 3.06 0.47 -3.78
C MET A 53 2.82 1.13 -5.15
N VAL A 54 3.88 1.63 -5.78
CA VAL A 54 3.84 2.33 -7.06
C VAL A 54 5.11 2.00 -7.86
N PRO A 55 5.04 1.77 -9.17
CA PRO A 55 3.87 1.78 -10.06
C PRO A 55 3.18 0.42 -10.19
N PHE A 56 3.48 -0.53 -9.32
CA PHE A 56 2.74 -1.79 -9.24
C PHE A 56 2.56 -2.25 -7.79
N ALA A 57 1.37 -2.78 -7.48
CA ALA A 57 1.06 -3.42 -6.21
C ALA A 57 1.22 -4.94 -6.33
N GLY A 58 1.65 -5.58 -5.26
CA GLY A 58 1.91 -7.02 -5.25
C GLY A 58 3.14 -7.42 -6.07
N ARG A 59 3.19 -8.70 -6.47
CA ARG A 59 4.32 -9.31 -7.18
C ARG A 59 4.21 -9.15 -8.69
N VAL A 60 5.37 -9.07 -9.37
CA VAL A 60 5.53 -9.25 -10.82
C VAL A 60 6.38 -10.50 -11.05
N ARG A 61 5.83 -11.47 -11.81
CA ARG A 61 6.44 -12.80 -12.04
C ARG A 61 7.83 -12.68 -12.62
N ASP A 62 8.81 -13.29 -11.94
CA ASP A 62 10.23 -13.33 -12.33
C ASP A 62 10.85 -11.95 -12.65
N GLY A 63 10.21 -10.88 -12.15
CA GLY A 63 10.57 -9.50 -12.46
C GLY A 63 10.47 -9.17 -13.95
N VAL A 64 9.66 -9.90 -14.71
CA VAL A 64 9.47 -9.67 -16.15
C VAL A 64 8.17 -8.90 -16.35
N LEU A 65 8.30 -7.72 -16.96
CA LEU A 65 7.17 -6.91 -17.38
C LEU A 65 7.11 -6.85 -18.89
N SER A 66 5.98 -7.27 -19.48
CA SER A 66 5.74 -7.28 -20.91
C SER A 66 4.74 -6.20 -21.29
N HIS A 67 5.16 -5.23 -22.12
CA HIS A 67 4.29 -4.17 -22.60
C HIS A 67 4.65 -3.77 -24.03
N ALA A 68 3.63 -3.51 -24.86
CA ALA A 68 3.79 -3.08 -26.27
C ALA A 68 4.75 -3.96 -27.08
N GLY A 69 4.77 -5.27 -26.84
CA GLY A 69 5.63 -6.23 -27.52
C GLY A 69 7.10 -6.21 -27.08
N ARG A 70 7.42 -5.55 -25.97
CA ARG A 70 8.75 -5.51 -25.35
C ARG A 70 8.74 -6.12 -23.97
N GLU A 71 9.82 -6.78 -23.59
CA GLU A 71 10.06 -7.25 -22.22
C GLU A 71 11.04 -6.33 -21.51
N HIS A 72 10.70 -6.01 -20.25
CA HIS A 72 11.52 -5.22 -19.34
C HIS A 72 11.85 -6.05 -18.11
N ARG A 73 13.06 -5.89 -17.57
CA ARG A 73 13.50 -6.55 -16.34
C ARG A 73 13.46 -5.58 -15.19
N LEU A 74 12.68 -5.93 -14.17
CA LEU A 74 12.57 -5.18 -12.93
C LEU A 74 13.54 -5.73 -11.88
N ARG A 75 13.87 -4.92 -10.86
CA ARG A 75 14.67 -5.34 -9.71
C ARG A 75 14.00 -6.50 -8.98
N LEU A 76 14.74 -7.58 -8.71
CA LEU A 76 14.25 -8.73 -7.94
C LEU A 76 14.44 -8.48 -6.44
N ASN A 77 13.58 -7.64 -5.85
CA ASN A 77 13.61 -7.30 -4.43
C ASN A 77 12.89 -8.30 -3.53
N MET A 78 12.21 -9.30 -4.13
CA MET A 78 11.60 -10.46 -3.47
C MET A 78 11.85 -11.71 -4.34
N ALA A 79 13.10 -12.09 -4.53
CA ALA A 79 13.49 -13.16 -5.46
C ALA A 79 12.65 -14.44 -5.28
N PRO A 80 12.14 -15.05 -6.37
CA PRO A 80 12.47 -14.78 -7.77
C PRO A 80 11.66 -13.64 -8.43
N HIS A 81 10.83 -12.93 -7.67
CA HIS A 81 9.90 -11.92 -8.17
C HIS A 81 10.36 -10.48 -7.85
N SER A 82 9.77 -9.50 -8.53
CA SER A 82 9.72 -8.11 -8.08
C SER A 82 8.45 -7.91 -7.26
N ILE A 83 8.46 -6.97 -6.29
CA ILE A 83 7.29 -6.70 -5.45
C ILE A 83 7.18 -5.21 -5.11
N HIS A 84 5.94 -4.69 -5.05
CA HIS A 84 5.52 -3.39 -4.48
C HIS A 84 6.12 -2.14 -5.14
N GLY A 85 6.52 -2.23 -6.40
CA GLY A 85 6.96 -1.07 -7.17
C GLY A 85 8.41 -0.67 -6.94
N THR A 86 8.70 0.60 -7.24
CA THR A 86 10.07 1.14 -7.24
C THR A 86 10.27 2.31 -6.27
N VAL A 87 9.19 2.84 -5.63
CA VAL A 87 9.28 4.08 -4.85
C VAL A 87 9.22 3.91 -3.33
N PHE A 88 8.91 2.70 -2.83
CA PHE A 88 8.71 2.44 -1.40
C PHE A 88 10.00 2.56 -0.55
N ASP A 89 11.17 2.54 -1.17
CA ASP A 89 12.49 2.71 -0.54
C ASP A 89 13.29 3.87 -1.14
N GLN A 90 12.66 4.74 -1.94
CA GLN A 90 13.26 5.92 -2.53
C GLN A 90 13.08 7.17 -1.65
N GLN A 91 13.87 8.19 -1.93
CA GLN A 91 13.69 9.52 -1.34
C GLN A 91 12.50 10.22 -2.00
N TRP A 92 11.54 10.67 -1.19
CA TRP A 92 10.43 11.49 -1.62
C TRP A 92 10.69 12.97 -1.33
N GLU A 93 10.04 13.84 -2.08
CA GLU A 93 10.08 15.28 -1.90
C GLU A 93 8.77 15.79 -1.32
N HIS A 94 8.86 16.77 -0.40
CA HIS A 94 7.70 17.46 0.14
C HIS A 94 7.49 18.77 -0.63
N GLU A 95 6.44 18.83 -1.45
CA GLU A 95 6.10 20.04 -2.24
C GLU A 95 5.37 21.12 -1.43
N GLY A 96 5.14 20.88 -0.14
CA GLY A 96 4.44 21.75 0.77
C GLY A 96 3.03 21.26 1.11
N GLY A 97 2.48 21.76 2.24
CA GLY A 97 1.20 21.31 2.75
C GLY A 97 1.18 19.81 3.05
N ASN A 98 0.32 19.09 2.37
CA ASN A 98 0.08 17.66 2.54
C ASN A 98 0.47 16.82 1.29
N ARG A 99 1.24 17.41 0.35
CA ARG A 99 1.60 16.81 -0.93
C ARG A 99 3.05 16.34 -0.96
N PHE A 100 3.25 15.10 -1.38
CA PHE A 100 4.54 14.42 -1.48
C PHE A 100 4.70 13.81 -2.86
N VAL A 101 5.90 13.87 -3.44
CA VAL A 101 6.18 13.44 -4.82
C VAL A 101 7.44 12.60 -4.86
N CYS A 102 7.47 11.61 -5.75
CA CYS A 102 8.65 10.80 -6.03
C CYS A 102 8.72 10.47 -7.52
N ASP A 103 9.87 10.67 -8.15
CA ASP A 103 10.16 10.17 -9.48
C ASP A 103 10.17 8.62 -9.44
N LEU A 104 9.66 7.96 -10.49
CA LEU A 104 9.65 6.49 -10.56
C LEU A 104 11.07 5.90 -10.70
N GLY A 105 12.02 6.75 -11.06
CA GLY A 105 13.44 6.41 -11.13
C GLY A 105 13.80 5.50 -12.30
N SER A 106 15.08 5.15 -12.35
CA SER A 106 15.65 4.33 -13.42
C SER A 106 15.30 2.84 -13.31
N GLU A 107 14.73 2.40 -12.21
CA GLU A 107 14.28 1.01 -12.01
C GLU A 107 12.92 0.73 -12.67
N TRP A 108 12.19 1.78 -13.08
CA TRP A 108 10.98 1.67 -13.88
C TRP A 108 11.28 2.01 -15.36
N PRO A 109 10.77 1.25 -16.34
CA PRO A 109 11.16 1.41 -17.75
C PRO A 109 10.72 2.73 -18.40
N TRP A 110 9.72 3.40 -17.85
CA TRP A 110 9.15 4.63 -18.42
C TRP A 110 9.27 5.81 -17.44
N PRO A 111 9.57 7.00 -17.94
CA PRO A 111 9.62 8.20 -17.10
C PRO A 111 8.21 8.55 -16.57
N GLY A 112 8.15 8.83 -15.29
CA GLY A 112 6.92 9.17 -14.59
C GLY A 112 7.17 9.51 -13.13
N TYR A 113 6.12 9.82 -12.39
CA TYR A 113 6.22 10.15 -10.97
C TYR A 113 4.98 9.69 -10.19
N ALA A 114 5.17 9.46 -8.93
CA ALA A 114 4.13 9.19 -7.94
C ALA A 114 3.81 10.45 -7.15
N VAL A 115 2.54 10.60 -6.75
CA VAL A 115 2.08 11.64 -5.84
C VAL A 115 1.32 10.99 -4.70
N GLN A 116 1.64 11.36 -3.47
CA GLN A 116 0.83 11.04 -2.30
C GLN A 116 0.32 12.33 -1.66
N VAL A 117 -0.99 12.39 -1.40
CA VAL A 117 -1.63 13.46 -0.62
C VAL A 117 -2.18 12.85 0.66
N VAL A 118 -1.89 13.48 1.80
CA VAL A 118 -2.22 12.98 3.14
C VAL A 118 -3.02 14.02 3.89
N ASP A 119 -4.33 13.84 3.99
CA ASP A 119 -5.24 14.76 4.68
C ASP A 119 -5.58 14.22 6.07
N VAL A 120 -5.15 14.94 7.12
CA VAL A 120 -5.37 14.56 8.52
C VAL A 120 -6.53 15.40 9.08
N GLY A 121 -7.72 14.79 9.14
CA GLY A 121 -8.92 15.39 9.73
C GLY A 121 -9.10 15.07 11.22
N GLU A 122 -10.22 15.52 11.80
CA GLU A 122 -10.57 15.26 13.19
C GLU A 122 -11.11 13.84 13.43
N GLU A 123 -11.70 13.23 12.41
CA GLU A 123 -12.36 11.92 12.49
C GLU A 123 -11.89 10.94 11.41
N ALA A 124 -10.98 11.37 10.53
CA ALA A 124 -10.47 10.52 9.46
C ALA A 124 -9.10 10.99 8.95
N LEU A 125 -8.31 10.02 8.48
CA LEU A 125 -7.14 10.18 7.64
C LEU A 125 -7.53 9.78 6.23
N THR A 126 -7.38 10.71 5.26
CA THR A 126 -7.60 10.40 3.85
C THR A 126 -6.27 10.40 3.11
N LEU A 127 -6.01 9.31 2.40
CA LEU A 127 -4.82 9.10 1.58
C LEU A 127 -5.25 9.06 0.12
N ARG A 128 -4.63 9.87 -0.73
CA ARG A 128 -4.79 9.83 -2.17
C ARG A 128 -3.43 9.53 -2.80
N LEU A 129 -3.39 8.56 -3.69
CA LEU A 129 -2.20 8.13 -4.41
C LEU A 129 -2.44 8.27 -5.90
N GLU A 130 -1.44 8.80 -6.61
CA GLU A 130 -1.49 8.99 -8.04
C GLU A 130 -0.19 8.50 -8.67
N VAL A 131 -0.28 7.98 -9.90
CA VAL A 131 0.87 7.73 -10.75
C VAL A 131 0.65 8.38 -12.11
N HIS A 132 1.67 9.10 -12.57
CA HIS A 132 1.66 9.91 -13.79
C HIS A 132 2.77 9.47 -14.73
N ALA A 133 2.49 9.48 -16.05
CA ALA A 133 3.49 9.28 -17.10
C ALA A 133 3.95 10.62 -17.67
N HIS A 134 5.24 10.75 -17.99
CA HIS A 134 5.77 11.93 -18.68
C HIS A 134 5.73 11.84 -20.21
N GLY A 135 5.45 10.66 -20.78
CA GLY A 135 5.50 10.45 -22.23
C GLY A 135 4.75 9.19 -22.63
N GLU A 136 5.46 8.17 -23.08
CA GLU A 136 4.87 6.88 -23.42
C GLU A 136 4.06 6.33 -22.23
N GLY A 137 2.85 5.87 -22.50
CA GLY A 137 2.01 5.23 -21.48
C GLY A 137 2.54 3.87 -21.07
N PHE A 138 2.20 3.45 -19.84
CA PHE A 138 2.63 2.17 -19.29
C PHE A 138 1.52 1.55 -18.40
N PRO A 139 1.48 0.22 -18.26
CA PRO A 139 0.55 -0.42 -17.35
C PRO A 139 0.96 -0.16 -15.89
N ALA A 140 0.00 0.17 -15.02
CA ALA A 140 0.26 0.40 -13.61
C ALA A 140 -0.86 -0.13 -12.71
N SER A 141 -0.49 -0.45 -11.48
CA SER A 141 -1.41 -0.67 -10.37
C SER A 141 -0.83 -0.02 -9.11
N ILE A 142 -1.67 0.56 -8.27
CA ILE A 142 -1.21 1.27 -7.08
C ILE A 142 -1.96 0.84 -5.83
N GLY A 143 -1.37 1.07 -4.66
CA GLY A 143 -1.99 0.77 -3.38
C GLY A 143 -1.13 1.19 -2.19
N TRP A 144 -1.58 0.83 -1.01
CA TRP A 144 -0.90 1.09 0.26
C TRP A 144 -0.70 -0.20 1.04
N HIS A 145 0.40 -0.28 1.76
CA HIS A 145 0.76 -1.43 2.59
C HIS A 145 0.93 -1.00 4.07
N PRO A 146 -0.18 -0.83 4.80
CA PRO A 146 -0.13 -0.47 6.21
C PRO A 146 0.12 -1.69 7.10
N TRP A 147 1.05 -1.57 8.03
CA TRP A 147 1.32 -2.55 9.08
C TRP A 147 0.64 -2.13 10.38
N PHE A 148 -0.59 -2.54 10.61
CA PHE A 148 -1.33 -2.23 11.85
C PHE A 148 -0.87 -3.13 12.99
N ARG A 149 -0.56 -2.56 14.15
CA ARG A 149 -0.20 -3.32 15.36
C ARG A 149 -1.31 -4.28 15.75
N THR A 150 -0.98 -5.52 16.05
CA THR A 150 -1.93 -6.49 16.61
C THR A 150 -2.27 -6.18 18.08
N ARG A 151 -1.44 -5.38 18.75
CA ARG A 151 -1.64 -4.99 20.14
C ARG A 151 -1.23 -3.53 20.36
N LEU A 152 -2.12 -2.75 20.98
CA LEU A 152 -1.77 -1.41 21.44
C LEU A 152 -0.81 -1.49 22.64
N ARG A 153 -0.09 -0.40 22.89
CA ARG A 153 0.81 -0.32 24.05
C ARG A 153 0.09 -0.52 25.38
N SER A 154 -1.19 -0.13 25.47
CA SER A 154 -2.07 -0.34 26.62
C SER A 154 -2.56 -1.78 26.78
N GLY A 155 -2.37 -2.64 25.77
CA GLY A 155 -2.61 -4.09 25.86
C GLY A 155 -3.78 -4.62 25.04
N GLU A 156 -4.62 -3.77 24.44
CA GLU A 156 -5.80 -4.16 23.67
C GLU A 156 -5.38 -4.87 22.38
N GLN A 157 -6.02 -6.02 22.16
CA GLN A 157 -5.76 -6.90 21.02
C GLN A 157 -6.61 -6.48 19.82
N LEU A 158 -6.01 -6.49 18.64
CA LEU A 158 -6.68 -6.24 17.36
C LEU A 158 -7.60 -7.41 16.99
N SER A 159 -8.79 -7.07 16.53
CA SER A 159 -9.66 -7.92 15.73
C SER A 159 -9.90 -7.27 14.37
N LEU A 160 -10.10 -8.11 13.35
CA LEU A 160 -10.36 -7.69 11.96
C LEU A 160 -11.73 -8.22 11.55
N ASP A 161 -12.60 -7.32 11.09
CA ASP A 161 -13.88 -7.61 10.46
C ASP A 161 -13.82 -7.16 8.99
N ALA A 162 -13.85 -8.14 8.08
CA ALA A 162 -13.75 -7.94 6.64
C ALA A 162 -14.74 -8.86 5.93
N SER A 163 -15.57 -8.29 5.07
CA SER A 163 -16.42 -9.01 4.13
C SER A 163 -15.80 -8.90 2.73
N VAL A 164 -15.36 -10.02 2.19
CA VAL A 164 -14.69 -10.13 0.88
C VAL A 164 -15.33 -11.24 0.07
N GLY A 165 -15.47 -11.05 -1.24
CA GLY A 165 -16.23 -11.98 -2.06
C GLY A 165 -15.41 -13.11 -2.66
N ARG A 166 -14.30 -12.82 -3.32
CA ARG A 166 -13.49 -13.82 -4.00
C ARG A 166 -12.01 -13.64 -3.71
N GLN A 167 -11.31 -14.77 -3.55
CA GLN A 167 -9.88 -14.84 -3.31
C GLN A 167 -9.14 -15.24 -4.59
N VAL A 168 -8.04 -14.56 -4.90
CA VAL A 168 -7.09 -14.97 -5.96
C VAL A 168 -6.35 -16.21 -5.50
N LEU A 169 -6.44 -17.31 -6.25
CA LEU A 169 -5.59 -18.47 -5.99
C LEU A 169 -4.16 -18.19 -6.42
N ARG A 170 -3.21 -18.54 -5.56
CA ARG A 170 -1.78 -18.36 -5.79
C ARG A 170 -1.03 -19.70 -5.78
N ASP A 171 0.04 -19.75 -6.54
CA ASP A 171 0.98 -20.87 -6.53
C ASP A 171 1.90 -20.83 -5.30
N THR A 172 2.79 -21.80 -5.17
CA THR A 172 3.73 -21.92 -4.05
C THR A 172 4.78 -20.79 -3.98
N THR A 173 4.85 -19.95 -5.01
CA THR A 173 5.74 -18.77 -5.06
C THR A 173 4.99 -17.46 -4.75
N GLY A 174 3.68 -17.56 -4.45
CA GLY A 174 2.81 -16.44 -4.15
C GLY A 174 2.29 -15.70 -5.38
N MET A 175 2.42 -16.30 -6.57
CA MET A 175 1.94 -15.71 -7.82
C MET A 175 0.52 -16.16 -8.15
N PRO A 176 -0.33 -15.27 -8.72
CA PRO A 176 -1.66 -15.66 -9.15
C PRO A 176 -1.60 -16.80 -10.18
N THR A 177 -2.52 -17.76 -10.02
CA THR A 177 -2.70 -18.87 -10.99
C THR A 177 -3.64 -18.50 -12.13
N GLY A 178 -4.37 -17.38 -12.00
CA GLY A 178 -5.47 -16.99 -12.87
C GLY A 178 -6.83 -17.55 -12.43
N GLU A 179 -6.86 -18.35 -11.37
CA GLU A 179 -8.08 -18.93 -10.81
C GLU A 179 -8.53 -18.14 -9.57
N TRP A 180 -9.84 -18.21 -9.29
CA TRP A 180 -10.50 -17.55 -8.18
C TRP A 180 -11.32 -18.56 -7.38
N THR A 181 -11.42 -18.36 -6.07
CA THR A 181 -12.24 -19.19 -5.18
C THR A 181 -13.01 -18.31 -4.19
N ASP A 182 -13.95 -18.93 -3.47
CA ASP A 182 -14.48 -18.34 -2.25
C ASP A 182 -13.36 -18.18 -1.22
N PRO A 183 -13.43 -17.20 -0.30
CA PRO A 183 -12.39 -16.99 0.68
C PRO A 183 -12.09 -18.25 1.49
N LEU A 184 -10.82 -18.64 1.52
CA LEU A 184 -10.34 -19.75 2.33
C LEU A 184 -10.26 -19.32 3.81
N PRO A 185 -10.24 -20.28 4.78
CA PRO A 185 -10.07 -19.94 6.18
C PRO A 185 -8.76 -19.19 6.48
N ARG A 186 -8.83 -18.23 7.41
CA ARG A 186 -7.65 -17.51 7.95
C ARG A 186 -6.68 -18.48 8.64
N PRO A 187 -5.35 -18.15 8.75
CA PRO A 187 -4.78 -16.83 8.42
C PRO A 187 -4.60 -16.63 6.92
N TRP A 188 -4.56 -15.36 6.51
CA TRP A 188 -4.43 -14.94 5.11
C TRP A 188 -3.09 -14.24 4.84
N ASP A 189 -2.57 -14.43 3.63
CA ASP A 189 -1.62 -13.59 2.91
C ASP A 189 -2.14 -13.51 1.47
N ASP A 190 -3.36 -13.03 1.29
CA ASP A 190 -4.14 -13.25 0.07
C ASP A 190 -4.79 -11.98 -0.46
N CYS A 191 -4.97 -11.94 -1.79
CA CYS A 191 -5.64 -10.87 -2.51
C CYS A 191 -7.10 -11.23 -2.75
N PHE A 192 -7.99 -10.28 -2.44
CA PHE A 192 -9.44 -10.43 -2.57
C PHE A 192 -10.02 -9.35 -3.46
N THR A 193 -11.17 -9.67 -4.12
CA THR A 193 -12.05 -8.73 -4.80
C THR A 193 -13.47 -8.81 -4.24
N ASP A 194 -14.39 -8.02 -4.80
CA ASP A 194 -15.77 -7.91 -4.31
C ASP A 194 -15.78 -7.55 -2.82
N VAL A 195 -14.98 -6.54 -2.46
CA VAL A 195 -14.78 -6.08 -1.09
C VAL A 195 -15.98 -5.25 -0.66
N ASP A 196 -16.63 -5.66 0.41
CA ASP A 196 -17.70 -4.87 1.05
C ASP A 196 -17.05 -3.88 2.04
N TRP A 197 -16.69 -2.72 1.52
CA TRP A 197 -16.10 -1.65 2.33
C TRP A 197 -17.15 -1.04 3.29
N PRO A 198 -16.77 -0.60 4.50
CA PRO A 198 -15.44 -0.55 5.07
C PRO A 198 -15.00 -1.86 5.72
N ILE A 199 -13.70 -2.14 5.68
CA ILE A 199 -13.06 -3.11 6.55
C ILE A 199 -12.81 -2.47 7.91
N THR A 200 -13.11 -3.19 9.00
CA THR A 200 -12.99 -2.66 10.37
C THR A 200 -11.86 -3.35 11.14
N LEU A 201 -10.99 -2.53 11.70
CA LEU A 201 -9.99 -2.91 12.69
C LEU A 201 -10.45 -2.42 14.07
N ASP A 202 -10.55 -3.32 15.08
CA ASP A 202 -11.02 -2.98 16.41
C ASP A 202 -10.03 -3.50 17.47
N TRP A 203 -9.43 -2.57 18.21
CA TRP A 203 -8.57 -2.89 19.35
C TRP A 203 -9.41 -2.91 20.62
N ALA A 204 -10.21 -3.98 20.76
CA ALA A 204 -11.03 -4.27 21.93
C ALA A 204 -11.89 -3.09 22.42
N GLY A 205 -12.47 -2.34 21.46
CA GLY A 205 -13.34 -1.18 21.72
C GLY A 205 -12.63 0.10 22.15
N ARG A 206 -11.31 0.05 22.42
CA ARG A 206 -10.51 1.25 22.74
C ARG A 206 -10.30 2.14 21.52
N ARG A 207 -9.94 1.51 20.39
CA ARG A 207 -9.81 2.15 19.09
C ARG A 207 -10.50 1.30 18.04
N ARG A 208 -11.27 1.95 17.21
CA ARG A 208 -11.87 1.34 16.02
C ARG A 208 -11.48 2.16 14.82
N LEU A 209 -10.97 1.51 13.77
CA LEU A 209 -10.60 2.13 12.52
C LEU A 209 -11.40 1.47 11.41
N ARG A 210 -12.10 2.28 10.62
CA ARG A 210 -12.89 1.84 9.47
C ARG A 210 -12.17 2.27 8.21
N ILE A 211 -11.65 1.31 7.46
CA ILE A 211 -10.94 1.53 6.21
C ILE A 211 -11.95 1.46 5.07
N GLN A 212 -12.13 2.58 4.38
CA GLN A 212 -12.93 2.71 3.16
C GLN A 212 -11.96 2.98 2.00
N SER A 213 -12.19 2.37 0.81
CA SER A 213 -11.40 2.66 -0.39
C SER A 213 -12.25 2.60 -1.65
N ASP A 214 -11.77 3.27 -2.70
CA ASP A 214 -12.27 3.13 -4.07
C ASP A 214 -11.55 2.00 -4.84
N CYS A 215 -10.58 1.36 -4.21
CA CYS A 215 -9.86 0.22 -4.78
C CYS A 215 -10.76 -1.01 -4.93
N SER A 216 -10.62 -1.70 -6.06
CA SER A 216 -11.39 -2.91 -6.36
C SER A 216 -10.85 -4.15 -5.67
N TYR A 217 -9.62 -4.09 -5.14
CA TYR A 217 -8.92 -5.21 -4.51
C TYR A 217 -8.38 -4.82 -3.14
N VAL A 218 -8.22 -5.83 -2.29
CA VAL A 218 -7.51 -5.71 -1.02
C VAL A 218 -6.63 -6.94 -0.81
N VAL A 219 -5.41 -6.74 -0.36
CA VAL A 219 -4.63 -7.82 0.27
C VAL A 219 -4.84 -7.75 1.77
N ILE A 220 -5.11 -8.90 2.38
CA ILE A 220 -5.14 -9.04 3.83
C ILE A 220 -4.01 -9.99 4.20
N TYR A 221 -3.12 -9.51 5.09
CA TYR A 221 -2.01 -10.28 5.62
C TYR A 221 -2.08 -10.30 7.15
N ASP A 222 -2.46 -11.44 7.72
CA ASP A 222 -2.67 -11.60 9.17
C ASP A 222 -1.93 -12.79 9.79
N GLU A 223 -0.87 -13.25 9.13
CA GLU A 223 -0.02 -14.34 9.62
C GLU A 223 0.99 -13.90 10.70
N ARG A 224 1.28 -12.59 10.82
CA ARG A 224 2.29 -12.09 11.76
C ARG A 224 1.69 -11.83 13.15
N ALA A 225 2.45 -12.21 14.17
CA ALA A 225 2.01 -12.02 15.55
C ALA A 225 1.98 -10.54 16.00
N HIS A 226 2.79 -9.68 15.40
CA HIS A 226 3.00 -8.30 15.85
C HIS A 226 2.25 -7.24 15.02
N ALA A 227 1.92 -7.54 13.76
CA ALA A 227 1.20 -6.63 12.90
C ALA A 227 0.41 -7.37 11.81
N TRP A 228 -0.73 -6.79 11.39
CA TRP A 228 -1.54 -7.24 10.27
C TRP A 228 -1.66 -6.13 9.25
N CYS A 229 -1.83 -6.51 7.97
CA CYS A 229 -1.98 -5.57 6.88
C CYS A 229 -3.39 -5.67 6.28
N VAL A 230 -3.94 -4.51 5.92
CA VAL A 230 -5.13 -4.36 5.08
C VAL A 230 -4.74 -3.39 3.98
N GLU A 231 -4.53 -3.90 2.79
CA GLU A 231 -3.82 -3.24 1.69
C GLU A 231 -4.77 -2.94 0.53
N PRO A 232 -5.46 -1.80 0.52
CA PRO A 232 -6.23 -1.39 -0.66
C PRO A 232 -5.32 -1.24 -1.87
N GLN A 233 -5.67 -1.87 -2.99
CA GLN A 233 -4.93 -1.78 -4.25
C GLN A 233 -5.85 -1.81 -5.47
N THR A 234 -5.43 -1.17 -6.56
CA THR A 234 -6.28 -0.99 -7.75
C THR A 234 -6.42 -2.26 -8.58
N ALA A 235 -5.45 -3.18 -8.52
CA ALA A 235 -5.44 -4.41 -9.30
C ALA A 235 -4.74 -5.55 -8.53
N PRO A 236 -4.96 -6.83 -8.88
CA PRO A 236 -4.31 -7.95 -8.22
C PRO A 236 -2.81 -8.02 -8.57
N PRO A 237 -2.01 -8.86 -7.85
CA PRO A 237 -0.62 -9.11 -8.22
C PRO A 237 -0.47 -9.52 -9.68
N ASP A 238 0.62 -9.14 -10.32
CA ASP A 238 0.97 -9.38 -11.74
C ASP A 238 0.02 -8.72 -12.77
N ALA A 239 -0.85 -7.82 -12.32
CA ALA A 239 -1.79 -7.15 -13.21
C ALA A 239 -1.11 -6.33 -14.30
N VAL A 240 0.08 -5.79 -14.05
CA VAL A 240 0.88 -5.07 -15.06
C VAL A 240 1.18 -5.92 -16.31
N ASN A 241 1.09 -7.26 -16.18
CA ASN A 241 1.21 -8.21 -17.29
C ASN A 241 -0.15 -8.73 -17.81
N SER A 242 -1.25 -8.53 -17.06
CA SER A 242 -2.51 -9.24 -17.33
C SER A 242 -3.76 -8.37 -17.37
N GLY A 243 -3.67 -7.06 -17.17
CA GLY A 243 -4.85 -6.19 -17.24
C GLY A 243 -4.87 -5.02 -16.26
N ALA A 244 -3.71 -4.48 -15.90
CA ALA A 244 -3.64 -3.22 -15.17
C ALA A 244 -4.08 -2.03 -16.02
N ASP A 245 -4.39 -0.92 -15.35
CA ASP A 245 -4.72 0.33 -16.01
C ASP A 245 -3.55 0.86 -16.83
N LEU A 246 -3.84 1.45 -17.99
CA LEU A 246 -2.85 2.14 -18.80
C LEU A 246 -2.77 3.61 -18.37
N VAL A 247 -1.68 3.97 -17.75
CA VAL A 247 -1.36 5.36 -17.40
C VAL A 247 -0.78 6.08 -18.62
N SER A 248 -1.24 7.31 -18.86
CA SER A 248 -0.71 8.18 -19.90
C SER A 248 -0.60 9.62 -19.38
N PRO A 249 0.05 10.55 -20.08
CA PRO A 249 0.14 11.96 -19.64
C PRO A 249 -1.21 12.61 -19.36
N ASP A 250 -2.24 12.23 -20.10
CA ASP A 250 -3.59 12.79 -19.98
C ASP A 250 -4.52 11.93 -19.09
N ASN A 251 -4.06 10.77 -18.65
CA ASN A 251 -4.86 9.83 -17.84
C ASN A 251 -4.01 9.19 -16.74
N PRO A 252 -3.78 9.88 -15.63
CA PRO A 252 -3.10 9.31 -14.46
C PRO A 252 -3.98 8.24 -13.80
N LEU A 253 -3.36 7.23 -13.19
CA LEU A 253 -4.06 6.32 -12.30
C LEU A 253 -4.13 6.94 -10.90
N VAL A 254 -5.32 6.92 -10.32
CA VAL A 254 -5.61 7.54 -9.02
C VAL A 254 -6.39 6.57 -8.14
N ALA A 255 -6.03 6.51 -6.87
CA ALA A 255 -6.76 5.76 -5.85
C ALA A 255 -6.89 6.57 -4.55
N THR A 256 -7.92 6.27 -3.76
CA THR A 256 -8.17 6.93 -2.47
C THR A 256 -8.53 5.89 -1.41
N THR A 257 -7.98 6.05 -0.22
CA THR A 257 -8.43 5.31 0.97
C THR A 257 -8.65 6.28 2.13
N THR A 258 -9.68 6.03 2.93
CA THR A 258 -10.02 6.82 4.11
C THR A 258 -10.09 5.90 5.32
N TRP A 259 -9.39 6.27 6.38
CA TRP A 259 -9.34 5.58 7.66
C TRP A 259 -10.07 6.44 8.70
N ALA A 260 -11.33 6.09 8.98
CA ALA A 260 -12.19 6.82 9.93
C ALA A 260 -12.19 6.15 11.31
N TRP A 261 -12.23 6.99 12.39
CA TRP A 261 -12.23 6.55 13.78
C TRP A 261 -13.29 7.23 14.65
#